data_971ef435c59010cd9c866442eaeb31b2
#
_entry.id   971ef435c59010cd9c866442eaeb31b2
#
_cell.length_a   1.000
_cell.length_b   1.000
_cell.length_c   1.000
_cell.angle_alpha   90.00
_cell.angle_beta   90.00
_cell.angle_gamma   90.00
#
_symmetry.space_group_name_H-M   'P 1'
#
loop_
_entity.id
_entity.type
_entity.pdbx_description
1 polymer ?
#
loop_
_entity_poly.entity_id
_entity_poly.type
_entity_poly.pdbx_seq_one_letter_code
_entity_poly.pdbx_strand_id
1 'polypeptide(L)'
;MSQAVEENLQMLLNGLQINEDVDTLCDFTLEEQNAVFEAQGIQPLSSSDFVPVLGKTVTYIVACVLINESNECLMIQEAKKSCAGKWYLPAGRMEQNETIVEAAIREVVEETGLDIEVTTLLGLECAGGSWYRFICTGRVLGGELKTPQKADSESLQAKWVGDLNELNLRANDILPLIDLGRNYHRCLKNRTVDRPLQWHGNILPAAKSHAKNYLRIVAVIKKRSNNRVNILLSEKNAYHFPSVEIHHARSIHATLRKFMIELFGAELPQHRPHGILSIEHLPKQATNGMVGAQSNGSTPKGDGICITLLCIFRPPLEEVSILKSKCIWHEVSKSLDDQVCDVLLTKNTTLALHVVR
;
A
#
# COMPACT_ATOMS: atom_id res chain seq x y z
N MET A 1 20.32 -13.31 15.48
CA MET A 1 20.23 -12.10 14.61
C MET A 1 19.44 -12.39 13.34
N SER A 2 19.69 -13.44 12.60
CA SER A 2 18.87 -13.85 11.42
C SER A 2 17.44 -14.25 11.79
N GLN A 3 17.23 -14.78 12.98
CA GLN A 3 15.91 -15.20 13.47
C GLN A 3 14.91 -14.04 13.55
N ALA A 4 15.32 -12.85 14.00
CA ALA A 4 14.43 -11.68 14.07
C ALA A 4 13.94 -11.21 12.70
N VAL A 5 14.77 -11.35 11.65
CA VAL A 5 14.36 -10.99 10.28
C VAL A 5 13.43 -12.04 9.69
N GLU A 6 13.65 -13.31 9.99
CA GLU A 6 12.70 -14.37 9.57
C GLU A 6 11.35 -14.21 10.27
N GLU A 7 11.33 -13.83 11.56
CA GLU A 7 10.11 -13.47 12.28
C GLU A 7 9.42 -12.26 11.63
N ASN A 8 10.15 -11.22 11.24
CA ASN A 8 9.62 -10.09 10.50
C ASN A 8 9.04 -10.51 9.13
N LEU A 9 9.73 -11.39 8.40
CA LEU A 9 9.20 -11.92 7.13
C LEU A 9 7.89 -12.68 7.37
N GLN A 10 7.87 -13.56 8.39
CA GLN A 10 6.67 -14.29 8.77
C GLN A 10 5.50 -13.37 9.12
N MET A 11 5.78 -12.29 9.87
CA MET A 11 4.77 -11.29 10.21
C MET A 11 4.22 -10.60 8.96
N LEU A 12 5.09 -10.16 8.04
CA LEU A 12 4.70 -9.54 6.78
C LEU A 12 3.85 -10.47 5.90
N LEU A 13 4.22 -11.75 5.78
CA LEU A 13 3.44 -12.73 5.01
C LEU A 13 2.05 -12.98 5.62
N ASN A 14 1.89 -12.76 6.93
CA ASN A 14 0.62 -12.85 7.63
C ASN A 14 -0.14 -11.51 7.70
N GLY A 15 0.34 -10.46 7.03
CA GLY A 15 -0.28 -9.12 7.05
C GLY A 15 -0.11 -8.37 8.39
N LEU A 16 0.88 -8.75 9.19
CA LEU A 16 1.16 -8.15 10.50
C LEU A 16 2.21 -7.06 10.40
N GLN A 17 2.17 -6.13 11.35
CA GLN A 17 3.14 -5.05 11.48
C GLN A 17 4.48 -5.58 11.98
N ILE A 18 5.59 -5.06 11.42
CA ILE A 18 6.95 -5.35 11.87
C ILE A 18 7.56 -4.17 12.64
N ASN A 19 8.53 -4.50 13.50
CA ASN A 19 9.18 -3.50 14.34
C ASN A 19 10.52 -3.02 13.78
N GLU A 20 10.55 -2.62 12.49
CA GLU A 20 11.72 -1.98 11.88
C GLU A 20 11.49 -0.47 11.79
N ASP A 21 12.37 0.34 12.38
CA ASP A 21 12.30 1.80 12.29
C ASP A 21 12.98 2.28 10.99
N VAL A 22 12.21 2.33 9.91
CA VAL A 22 12.71 2.72 8.59
C VAL A 22 13.27 4.15 8.55
N ASP A 23 12.83 5.05 9.45
CA ASP A 23 13.36 6.41 9.52
C ASP A 23 14.85 6.44 9.93
N THR A 24 15.29 5.47 10.73
CA THR A 24 16.70 5.34 11.17
C THR A 24 17.49 4.33 10.34
N LEU A 25 16.81 3.39 9.68
CA LEU A 25 17.43 2.27 8.95
C LEU A 25 17.50 2.51 7.43
N CYS A 26 16.93 3.61 6.91
CA CYS A 26 16.86 3.87 5.47
C CYS A 26 18.22 3.75 4.79
N ASP A 27 18.32 2.91 3.76
CA ASP A 27 19.56 2.61 3.05
C ASP A 27 19.91 3.64 1.98
N PHE A 28 18.89 4.33 1.43
CA PHE A 28 19.08 5.25 0.32
C PHE A 28 18.11 6.43 0.43
N THR A 29 18.52 7.44 1.18
CA THR A 29 17.77 8.67 1.43
C THR A 29 17.71 9.57 0.19
N LEU A 30 16.82 10.58 0.17
CA LEU A 30 16.80 11.57 -0.92
C LEU A 30 18.11 12.37 -1.02
N GLU A 31 18.76 12.61 0.09
CA GLU A 31 20.08 13.27 0.11
C GLU A 31 21.11 12.41 -0.63
N GLU A 32 21.22 11.12 -0.29
CA GLU A 32 22.11 10.16 -0.98
C GLU A 32 21.73 10.02 -2.47
N GLN A 33 20.43 10.02 -2.79
CA GLN A 33 19.94 9.98 -4.18
C GLN A 33 20.36 11.22 -4.98
N ASN A 34 20.28 12.41 -4.36
CA ASN A 34 20.70 13.68 -4.98
C ASN A 34 22.21 13.73 -5.17
N ALA A 35 22.99 13.30 -4.17
CA ALA A 35 24.45 13.23 -4.28
C ALA A 35 24.91 12.33 -5.44
N VAL A 36 24.23 11.23 -5.72
CA VAL A 36 24.52 10.37 -6.89
C VAL A 36 24.27 11.12 -8.21
N PHE A 37 23.21 11.94 -8.31
CA PHE A 37 22.94 12.76 -9.50
C PHE A 37 24.01 13.85 -9.70
N GLU A 38 24.33 14.56 -8.62
CA GLU A 38 25.36 15.62 -8.65
C GLU A 38 26.72 15.07 -9.06
N ALA A 39 27.11 13.89 -8.55
CA ALA A 39 28.32 13.19 -8.95
C ALA A 39 28.36 12.83 -10.46
N GLN A 40 27.18 12.68 -11.09
CA GLN A 40 27.02 12.45 -12.53
C GLN A 40 26.88 13.73 -13.34
N GLY A 41 26.98 14.91 -12.70
CA GLY A 41 26.78 16.21 -13.35
C GLY A 41 25.31 16.52 -13.67
N ILE A 42 24.37 15.82 -13.05
CA ILE A 42 22.92 15.99 -13.24
C ILE A 42 22.37 16.78 -12.06
N GLN A 43 21.70 17.88 -12.35
CA GLN A 43 21.02 18.65 -11.29
C GLN A 43 19.86 17.86 -10.70
N PRO A 44 19.74 17.74 -9.36
CA PRO A 44 18.61 17.11 -8.71
C PRO A 44 17.28 17.79 -9.07
N LEU A 45 16.24 16.99 -9.28
CA LEU A 45 14.89 17.49 -9.62
C LEU A 45 14.17 18.15 -8.44
N SER A 46 14.62 17.91 -7.23
CA SER A 46 13.99 18.39 -5.99
C SER A 46 14.97 18.42 -4.83
N SER A 47 14.68 19.27 -3.86
CA SER A 47 15.40 19.29 -2.58
C SER A 47 15.23 17.99 -1.81
N SER A 48 16.25 17.60 -1.03
CA SER A 48 16.19 16.53 -0.04
C SER A 48 15.31 16.88 1.18
N ASP A 49 14.93 18.15 1.34
CA ASP A 49 14.15 18.65 2.47
C ASP A 49 12.65 18.35 2.37
N PHE A 50 12.22 17.58 1.35
CA PHE A 50 10.82 17.23 1.19
C PHE A 50 10.27 16.56 2.45
N VAL A 51 9.16 17.10 2.96
CA VAL A 51 8.42 16.55 4.11
C VAL A 51 6.98 16.26 3.66
N PRO A 52 6.50 15.02 3.84
CA PRO A 52 5.09 14.71 3.65
C PRO A 52 4.21 15.47 4.63
N VAL A 53 3.32 16.31 4.12
CA VAL A 53 2.30 17.03 4.87
C VAL A 53 0.97 16.83 4.18
N LEU A 54 0.05 16.13 4.82
CA LEU A 54 -1.23 15.77 4.27
C LEU A 54 -2.04 17.01 3.84
N GLY A 55 -2.55 16.97 2.62
CA GLY A 55 -3.28 18.08 2.01
C GLY A 55 -2.42 19.23 1.50
N LYS A 56 -1.09 19.19 1.69
CA LYS A 56 -0.14 20.21 1.18
C LYS A 56 0.87 19.64 0.20
N THR A 57 1.71 18.70 0.66
CA THR A 57 2.78 18.10 -0.14
C THR A 57 2.48 16.68 -0.56
N VAL A 58 1.56 16.00 0.14
CA VAL A 58 1.04 14.69 -0.22
C VAL A 58 -0.48 14.68 -0.23
N THR A 59 -1.02 13.87 -1.11
CA THR A 59 -2.47 13.63 -1.23
C THR A 59 -2.75 12.16 -1.00
N TYR A 60 -3.51 11.86 0.03
CA TYR A 60 -4.02 10.52 0.32
C TYR A 60 -5.52 10.52 0.08
N ILE A 61 -5.99 9.53 -0.67
CA ILE A 61 -7.39 9.35 -1.04
C ILE A 61 -7.80 7.95 -0.62
N VAL A 62 -9.01 7.81 -0.13
CA VAL A 62 -9.66 6.53 0.08
C VAL A 62 -10.74 6.33 -0.95
N ALA A 63 -10.91 5.09 -1.44
CA ALA A 63 -12.04 4.70 -2.28
C ALA A 63 -12.56 3.36 -1.79
N CYS A 64 -13.87 3.28 -1.55
CA CYS A 64 -14.49 2.10 -0.97
C CYS A 64 -15.25 1.30 -2.03
N VAL A 65 -14.85 0.04 -2.22
CA VAL A 65 -15.54 -0.91 -3.09
C VAL A 65 -16.32 -1.86 -2.20
N LEU A 66 -17.59 -1.58 -2.00
CA LEU A 66 -18.50 -2.40 -1.20
C LEU A 66 -19.40 -3.21 -2.13
N ILE A 67 -19.44 -4.52 -1.92
CA ILE A 67 -20.21 -5.46 -2.74
C ILE A 67 -21.22 -6.18 -1.84
N ASN A 68 -22.50 -6.15 -2.22
CA ASN A 68 -23.55 -6.82 -1.48
C ASN A 68 -23.72 -8.29 -1.89
N GLU A 69 -24.67 -8.99 -1.25
CA GLU A 69 -24.97 -10.39 -1.51
C GLU A 69 -25.46 -10.67 -2.95
N SER A 70 -26.05 -9.68 -3.60
CA SER A 70 -26.50 -9.75 -5.00
C SER A 70 -25.38 -9.43 -6.00
N ASN A 71 -24.13 -9.27 -5.54
CA ASN A 71 -22.97 -8.87 -6.36
C ASN A 71 -23.10 -7.45 -6.96
N GLU A 72 -23.92 -6.60 -6.36
CA GLU A 72 -24.05 -5.19 -6.73
C GLU A 72 -23.02 -4.36 -5.96
N CYS A 73 -22.49 -3.32 -6.64
CA CYS A 73 -21.55 -2.36 -6.05
C CYS A 73 -22.30 -1.16 -5.50
N LEU A 74 -21.87 -0.68 -4.34
CA LEU A 74 -22.35 0.58 -3.78
C LEU A 74 -21.76 1.74 -4.58
N MET A 75 -22.65 2.56 -5.14
CA MET A 75 -22.30 3.74 -5.94
C MET A 75 -22.94 4.98 -5.37
N ILE A 76 -22.28 6.12 -5.51
CA ILE A 76 -22.81 7.44 -5.15
C ILE A 76 -23.04 8.27 -6.42
N GLN A 77 -23.98 9.18 -6.34
CA GLN A 77 -24.18 10.20 -7.37
C GLN A 77 -23.60 11.53 -6.87
N GLU A 78 -22.65 12.05 -7.59
CA GLU A 78 -21.86 13.23 -7.24
C GLU A 78 -22.72 14.50 -7.16
N ALA A 79 -22.51 15.27 -6.08
CA ALA A 79 -23.11 16.60 -5.89
C ALA A 79 -22.17 17.74 -6.37
N LYS A 80 -20.87 17.50 -6.44
CA LYS A 80 -19.85 18.52 -6.80
C LYS A 80 -20.08 19.07 -8.21
N LYS A 81 -20.18 20.40 -8.37
CA LYS A 81 -20.54 21.10 -9.62
C LYS A 81 -19.83 20.61 -10.88
N SER A 82 -18.55 20.21 -10.76
CA SER A 82 -17.73 19.74 -11.89
C SER A 82 -18.13 18.37 -12.42
N CYS A 83 -18.84 17.57 -11.64
CA CYS A 83 -19.24 16.21 -11.96
C CYS A 83 -20.66 15.85 -11.46
N ALA A 84 -21.46 16.85 -11.16
CA ALA A 84 -22.82 16.66 -10.61
C ALA A 84 -23.66 15.73 -11.47
N GLY A 85 -24.34 14.80 -10.79
CA GLY A 85 -25.20 13.81 -11.42
C GLY A 85 -24.48 12.60 -12.00
N LYS A 86 -23.14 12.59 -12.05
CA LYS A 86 -22.35 11.43 -12.46
C LYS A 86 -22.17 10.45 -11.30
N TRP A 87 -21.95 9.20 -11.62
CA TRP A 87 -21.79 8.13 -10.63
C TRP A 87 -20.33 7.78 -10.40
N TYR A 88 -20.00 7.50 -9.14
CA TYR A 88 -18.65 7.10 -8.73
C TYR A 88 -18.70 6.18 -7.50
N LEU A 89 -17.54 5.66 -7.06
CA LEU A 89 -17.41 4.97 -5.78
C LEU A 89 -17.48 5.98 -4.64
N PRO A 90 -17.92 5.59 -3.43
CA PRO A 90 -17.68 6.38 -2.22
C PRO A 90 -16.18 6.63 -2.06
N ALA A 91 -15.76 7.89 -2.13
CA ALA A 91 -14.34 8.23 -2.18
C ALA A 91 -14.05 9.69 -1.87
N GLY A 92 -13.02 9.95 -1.08
CA GLY A 92 -12.57 11.29 -0.80
C GLY A 92 -11.15 11.40 -0.30
N ARG A 93 -10.74 12.60 0.01
CA ARG A 93 -9.41 12.89 0.55
C ARG A 93 -9.39 12.64 2.05
N MET A 94 -8.31 12.03 2.50
CA MET A 94 -8.04 11.99 3.93
C MET A 94 -7.90 13.40 4.49
N GLU A 95 -8.44 13.59 5.67
CA GLU A 95 -8.29 14.80 6.48
C GLU A 95 -7.14 14.67 7.48
N GLN A 96 -6.74 15.79 8.08
CA GLN A 96 -5.70 15.79 9.12
C GLN A 96 -6.21 15.03 10.35
N ASN A 97 -5.31 14.27 10.96
CA ASN A 97 -5.55 13.51 12.20
C ASN A 97 -6.43 12.26 12.07
N GLU A 98 -6.82 11.85 10.88
CA GLU A 98 -7.51 10.57 10.68
C GLU A 98 -6.59 9.50 10.06
N THR A 99 -6.84 8.26 10.39
CA THR A 99 -6.21 7.11 9.75
C THR A 99 -6.88 6.81 8.40
N ILE A 100 -6.22 5.99 7.56
CA ILE A 100 -6.78 5.55 6.27
C ILE A 100 -8.15 4.84 6.49
N VAL A 101 -8.27 4.07 7.57
CA VAL A 101 -9.52 3.35 7.88
C VAL A 101 -10.62 4.32 8.32
N GLU A 102 -10.30 5.29 9.19
CA GLU A 102 -11.26 6.30 9.63
C GLU A 102 -11.73 7.16 8.46
N ALA A 103 -10.83 7.58 7.57
CA ALA A 103 -11.19 8.28 6.34
C ALA A 103 -12.17 7.49 5.48
N ALA A 104 -11.91 6.19 5.28
CA ALA A 104 -12.78 5.32 4.49
C ALA A 104 -14.18 5.19 5.12
N ILE A 105 -14.27 5.05 6.45
CA ILE A 105 -15.53 4.98 7.17
C ILE A 105 -16.28 6.32 7.04
N ARG A 106 -15.62 7.45 7.29
CA ARG A 106 -16.21 8.80 7.20
C ARG A 106 -16.80 9.06 5.81
N GLU A 107 -16.02 8.84 4.74
CA GLU A 107 -16.48 9.07 3.36
C GLU A 107 -17.72 8.21 3.02
N VAL A 108 -17.74 6.94 3.45
CA VAL A 108 -18.92 6.08 3.20
C VAL A 108 -20.13 6.60 3.98
N VAL A 109 -19.97 6.97 5.23
CA VAL A 109 -21.09 7.54 6.04
C VAL A 109 -21.60 8.83 5.40
N GLU A 110 -20.71 9.77 5.06
CA GLU A 110 -21.06 11.07 4.52
C GLU A 110 -21.73 10.99 3.15
N GLU A 111 -21.20 10.12 2.27
CA GLU A 111 -21.68 10.02 0.89
C GLU A 111 -22.85 9.04 0.71
N THR A 112 -22.99 8.04 1.60
CA THR A 112 -24.00 6.96 1.41
C THR A 112 -25.02 6.81 2.53
N GLY A 113 -24.73 7.31 3.74
CA GLY A 113 -25.54 7.11 4.94
C GLY A 113 -25.40 5.71 5.56
N LEU A 114 -24.45 4.88 5.09
CA LEU A 114 -24.23 3.53 5.63
C LEU A 114 -23.07 3.50 6.60
N ASP A 115 -23.24 2.77 7.70
CA ASP A 115 -22.19 2.43 8.63
C ASP A 115 -21.45 1.17 8.14
N ILE A 116 -20.13 1.20 8.14
CA ILE A 116 -19.30 0.09 7.67
C ILE A 116 -18.19 -0.28 8.63
N GLU A 117 -17.71 -1.51 8.49
CA GLU A 117 -16.42 -1.94 8.96
C GLU A 117 -15.49 -2.17 7.76
N VAL A 118 -14.36 -1.52 7.72
CA VAL A 118 -13.32 -1.80 6.72
C VAL A 118 -12.60 -3.08 7.11
N THR A 119 -12.64 -4.09 6.26
CA THR A 119 -12.07 -5.41 6.58
C THR A 119 -10.67 -5.62 5.99
N THR A 120 -10.40 -5.01 4.83
CA THR A 120 -9.07 -5.08 4.19
C THR A 120 -8.91 -3.99 3.13
N LEU A 121 -7.66 -3.75 2.73
CA LEU A 121 -7.37 -3.09 1.46
C LEU A 121 -7.45 -4.11 0.32
N LEU A 122 -7.86 -3.66 -0.85
CA LEU A 122 -7.82 -4.43 -2.11
C LEU A 122 -6.59 -4.08 -2.94
N GLY A 123 -6.09 -2.86 -2.81
CA GLY A 123 -4.95 -2.38 -3.56
C GLY A 123 -4.56 -0.95 -3.21
N LEU A 124 -3.47 -0.51 -3.82
CA LEU A 124 -2.95 0.85 -3.75
C LEU A 124 -2.73 1.36 -5.16
N GLU A 125 -3.25 2.55 -5.46
CA GLU A 125 -2.87 3.30 -6.66
C GLU A 125 -1.97 4.46 -6.28
N CYS A 126 -1.00 4.75 -7.13
CA CYS A 126 -0.08 5.86 -6.92
C CYS A 126 0.19 6.62 -8.23
N ALA A 127 0.27 7.95 -8.13
CA ALA A 127 0.71 8.84 -9.20
C ALA A 127 1.86 9.70 -8.68
N GLY A 128 3.05 9.51 -9.25
CA GLY A 128 4.25 10.06 -8.63
C GLY A 128 4.54 9.43 -7.26
N GLY A 129 5.28 10.13 -6.43
CA GLY A 129 5.61 9.73 -5.06
C GLY A 129 4.87 10.53 -3.99
N SER A 130 3.83 11.28 -4.37
CA SER A 130 3.10 12.17 -3.48
C SER A 130 1.57 12.06 -3.56
N TRP A 131 1.05 11.21 -4.46
CA TRP A 131 -0.38 10.95 -4.58
C TRP A 131 -0.67 9.46 -4.47
N TYR A 132 -1.58 9.09 -3.55
CA TYR A 132 -1.92 7.70 -3.26
C TYR A 132 -3.43 7.57 -3.09
N ARG A 133 -4.00 6.48 -3.66
CA ARG A 133 -5.40 6.11 -3.46
C ARG A 133 -5.46 4.69 -2.89
N PHE A 134 -5.96 4.59 -1.67
CA PHE A 134 -6.13 3.34 -0.94
C PHE A 134 -7.50 2.75 -1.30
N ILE A 135 -7.51 1.57 -1.87
CA ILE A 135 -8.75 0.88 -2.27
C ILE A 135 -9.19 0.00 -1.12
N CYS A 136 -10.22 0.41 -0.43
CA CYS A 136 -10.77 -0.27 0.73
C CYS A 136 -11.95 -1.15 0.35
N THR A 137 -12.19 -2.19 1.13
CA THR A 137 -13.44 -2.94 1.13
C THR A 137 -13.84 -3.30 2.55
N GLY A 138 -15.10 -3.70 2.72
CA GLY A 138 -15.63 -3.95 4.04
C GLY A 138 -17.02 -4.57 4.00
N ARG A 139 -17.68 -4.56 5.15
CA ARG A 139 -19.06 -4.99 5.32
C ARG A 139 -19.92 -3.87 5.89
N VAL A 140 -21.16 -3.80 5.45
CA VAL A 140 -22.16 -2.88 6.00
C VAL A 140 -22.61 -3.41 7.37
N LEU A 141 -22.60 -2.53 8.36
CA LEU A 141 -23.05 -2.82 9.73
C LEU A 141 -24.47 -2.29 9.96
N GLY A 142 -24.87 -1.23 9.27
CA GLY A 142 -26.15 -0.57 9.46
C GLY A 142 -26.27 0.71 8.63
N GLY A 143 -27.14 1.61 9.08
CA GLY A 143 -27.41 2.86 8.40
C GLY A 143 -28.54 2.75 7.37
N GLU A 144 -28.86 3.87 6.72
CA GLU A 144 -29.87 3.96 5.67
C GLU A 144 -29.27 4.63 4.44
N LEU A 145 -29.47 4.02 3.27
CA LEU A 145 -29.00 4.59 2.00
C LEU A 145 -29.52 6.01 1.80
N LYS A 146 -28.61 6.92 1.45
CA LYS A 146 -28.94 8.31 1.13
C LYS A 146 -29.81 8.35 -0.12
N THR A 147 -31.02 8.90 0.05
CA THR A 147 -31.99 9.11 -1.03
C THR A 147 -31.88 10.53 -1.60
N PRO A 148 -32.46 10.84 -2.77
CA PRO A 148 -32.46 12.19 -3.34
C PRO A 148 -33.05 13.26 -2.40
N GLN A 149 -33.95 12.88 -1.48
CA GLN A 149 -34.52 13.79 -0.48
C GLN A 149 -33.52 14.16 0.64
N LYS A 150 -32.48 13.33 0.82
CA LYS A 150 -31.40 13.56 1.79
C LYS A 150 -30.11 14.07 1.08
N ALA A 151 -30.23 14.56 -0.17
CA ALA A 151 -29.11 15.12 -0.93
C ALA A 151 -28.47 16.31 -0.20
N ASP A 152 -27.14 16.37 -0.23
CA ASP A 152 -26.34 17.45 0.38
C ASP A 152 -25.13 17.82 -0.52
N SER A 153 -24.13 18.49 0.05
CA SER A 153 -22.91 18.88 -0.67
C SER A 153 -22.00 17.71 -1.03
N GLU A 154 -22.11 16.58 -0.32
CA GLU A 154 -21.24 15.42 -0.51
C GLU A 154 -21.76 14.53 -1.64
N SER A 155 -23.05 14.17 -1.61
CA SER A 155 -23.66 13.34 -2.64
C SER A 155 -25.14 13.62 -2.83
N LEU A 156 -25.67 13.36 -4.04
CA LEU A 156 -27.09 13.49 -4.34
C LEU A 156 -27.89 12.27 -3.86
N GLN A 157 -27.32 11.08 -3.95
CA GLN A 157 -27.89 9.82 -3.49
C GLN A 157 -26.84 8.71 -3.54
N ALA A 158 -27.13 7.59 -2.90
CA ALA A 158 -26.38 6.34 -3.01
C ALA A 158 -27.28 5.19 -3.46
N LYS A 159 -26.72 4.21 -4.19
CA LYS A 159 -27.46 3.08 -4.74
C LYS A 159 -26.58 1.85 -4.89
N TRP A 160 -27.15 0.67 -4.66
CA TRP A 160 -26.58 -0.60 -5.07
C TRP A 160 -26.82 -0.83 -6.56
N VAL A 161 -25.76 -1.15 -7.32
CA VAL A 161 -25.80 -1.23 -8.78
C VAL A 161 -25.17 -2.53 -9.29
N GLY A 162 -25.95 -3.33 -10.00
CA GLY A 162 -25.49 -4.56 -10.64
C GLY A 162 -24.85 -4.30 -12.01
N ASP A 163 -25.56 -3.59 -12.88
CA ASP A 163 -25.07 -3.22 -14.23
C ASP A 163 -24.60 -1.76 -14.24
N LEU A 164 -23.29 -1.60 -14.41
CA LEU A 164 -22.66 -0.27 -14.45
C LEU A 164 -22.86 0.44 -15.80
N ASN A 165 -23.25 -0.28 -16.86
CA ASN A 165 -23.51 0.32 -18.18
C ASN A 165 -24.73 1.25 -18.18
N GLU A 166 -25.63 1.08 -17.21
CA GLU A 166 -26.80 1.96 -17.03
C GLU A 166 -26.44 3.33 -16.43
N LEU A 167 -25.20 3.51 -15.97
CA LEU A 167 -24.77 4.68 -15.25
C LEU A 167 -23.90 5.62 -16.12
N ASN A 168 -24.17 6.92 -15.98
CA ASN A 168 -23.23 7.94 -16.46
C ASN A 168 -22.08 8.08 -15.45
N LEU A 169 -20.99 7.34 -15.65
CA LEU A 169 -19.86 7.34 -14.74
C LEU A 169 -19.08 8.66 -14.82
N ARG A 170 -18.57 9.12 -13.67
CA ARG A 170 -17.65 10.27 -13.59
C ARG A 170 -16.35 9.98 -14.34
N ALA A 171 -15.81 8.78 -14.18
CA ALA A 171 -14.64 8.29 -14.88
C ALA A 171 -14.64 6.75 -14.89
N ASN A 172 -13.97 6.14 -15.87
CA ASN A 172 -13.93 4.69 -16.01
C ASN A 172 -12.79 4.03 -15.23
N ASP A 173 -11.97 4.81 -14.53
CA ASP A 173 -10.85 4.35 -13.70
C ASP A 173 -11.29 3.44 -12.55
N ILE A 174 -12.56 3.53 -12.13
CA ILE A 174 -13.15 2.70 -11.08
C ILE A 174 -13.56 1.30 -11.54
N LEU A 175 -13.72 1.06 -12.85
CA LEU A 175 -14.18 -0.25 -13.36
C LEU A 175 -13.26 -1.41 -12.96
N PRO A 176 -11.91 -1.30 -13.11
CA PRO A 176 -11.00 -2.33 -12.64
C PRO A 176 -11.05 -2.53 -11.11
N LEU A 177 -11.32 -1.46 -10.36
CA LEU A 177 -11.43 -1.52 -8.89
C LEU A 177 -12.69 -2.27 -8.46
N ILE A 178 -13.82 -2.03 -9.13
CA ILE A 178 -15.06 -2.74 -8.89
C ILE A 178 -14.92 -4.23 -9.24
N ASP A 179 -14.26 -4.55 -10.35
CA ASP A 179 -13.96 -5.94 -10.71
C ASP A 179 -13.07 -6.62 -9.67
N LEU A 180 -12.10 -5.91 -9.12
CA LEU A 180 -11.26 -6.39 -8.03
C LEU A 180 -12.10 -6.70 -6.79
N GLY A 181 -12.98 -5.80 -6.38
CA GLY A 181 -13.90 -5.99 -5.26
C GLY A 181 -14.86 -7.15 -5.46
N ARG A 182 -15.47 -7.28 -6.65
CA ARG A 182 -16.35 -8.40 -7.00
C ARG A 182 -15.62 -9.75 -6.97
N ASN A 183 -14.37 -9.78 -7.44
CA ASN A 183 -13.55 -10.98 -7.40
C ASN A 183 -13.21 -11.37 -5.95
N TYR A 184 -12.82 -10.41 -5.12
CA TYR A 184 -12.59 -10.63 -3.69
C TYR A 184 -13.83 -11.19 -3.00
N HIS A 185 -15.00 -10.55 -3.18
CA HIS A 185 -16.26 -10.98 -2.59
C HIS A 185 -16.64 -12.40 -3.03
N ARG A 186 -16.43 -12.74 -4.32
CA ARG A 186 -16.63 -14.11 -4.83
C ARG A 186 -15.71 -15.11 -4.18
N CYS A 187 -14.43 -14.76 -3.96
CA CYS A 187 -13.49 -15.62 -3.25
C CYS A 187 -13.92 -15.86 -1.81
N LEU A 188 -14.42 -14.83 -1.11
CA LEU A 188 -14.97 -14.97 0.25
C LEU A 188 -16.17 -15.92 0.29
N LYS A 189 -17.13 -15.76 -0.62
CA LYS A 189 -18.31 -16.66 -0.69
C LYS A 189 -17.97 -18.11 -0.98
N ASN A 190 -16.93 -18.35 -1.79
CA ASN A 190 -16.50 -19.70 -2.18
C ASN A 190 -15.52 -20.33 -1.19
N ARG A 191 -15.23 -19.65 -0.07
CA ARG A 191 -14.35 -20.19 0.98
C ARG A 191 -15.03 -21.33 1.71
N THR A 192 -14.36 -22.49 1.76
CA THR A 192 -14.75 -23.65 2.57
C THR A 192 -13.55 -24.13 3.39
N VAL A 193 -13.77 -25.07 4.28
CA VAL A 193 -12.67 -25.71 5.06
C VAL A 193 -11.63 -26.33 4.12
N ASP A 194 -12.10 -26.97 3.03
CA ASP A 194 -11.24 -27.63 2.05
C ASP A 194 -10.70 -26.69 0.96
N ARG A 195 -11.18 -25.43 0.90
CA ARG A 195 -10.74 -24.42 -0.04
C ARG A 195 -10.49 -23.12 0.73
N PRO A 196 -9.27 -22.92 1.25
CA PRO A 196 -8.90 -21.69 1.93
C PRO A 196 -9.04 -20.50 0.98
N LEU A 197 -9.17 -19.33 1.56
CA LEU A 197 -9.27 -18.07 0.80
C LEU A 197 -8.04 -17.92 -0.10
N GLN A 198 -8.28 -17.89 -1.42
CA GLN A 198 -7.23 -17.60 -2.42
C GLN A 198 -7.09 -16.09 -2.61
N TRP A 199 -6.75 -15.40 -1.53
CA TRP A 199 -6.54 -13.97 -1.47
C TRP A 199 -5.60 -13.67 -0.31
N HIS A 200 -4.98 -12.46 -0.29
CA HIS A 200 -4.24 -12.03 0.89
C HIS A 200 -5.15 -12.05 2.14
N GLY A 201 -4.56 -12.23 3.29
CA GLY A 201 -5.29 -12.07 4.55
C GLY A 201 -5.83 -10.64 4.71
N ASN A 202 -6.39 -10.35 5.87
CA ASN A 202 -6.87 -9.01 6.17
C ASN A 202 -5.66 -8.06 6.30
N ILE A 203 -5.30 -7.37 5.23
CA ILE A 203 -4.22 -6.37 5.23
C ILE A 203 -4.85 -5.00 5.43
N LEU A 204 -4.73 -4.48 6.65
CA LEU A 204 -5.08 -3.11 7.00
C LEU A 204 -3.81 -2.29 7.20
N PRO A 205 -3.87 -0.96 6.99
CA PRO A 205 -2.74 -0.09 7.29
C PRO A 205 -2.32 -0.20 8.75
N ALA A 206 -1.04 -0.44 8.98
CA ALA A 206 -0.50 -0.50 10.34
C ALA A 206 -0.31 0.91 10.91
N ALA A 207 -0.65 1.10 12.19
CA ALA A 207 -0.56 2.39 12.88
C ALA A 207 0.90 2.71 13.25
N LYS A 208 1.69 3.18 12.28
CA LYS A 208 3.08 3.59 12.48
C LYS A 208 3.38 4.88 11.73
N SER A 209 3.92 5.87 12.44
CA SER A 209 4.23 7.20 11.91
C SER A 209 5.63 7.23 11.28
N HIS A 210 5.75 7.93 10.17
CA HIS A 210 6.99 8.12 9.43
C HIS A 210 7.25 9.59 9.12
N ALA A 211 8.53 10.00 9.21
CA ALA A 211 8.94 11.36 8.87
C ALA A 211 8.92 11.62 7.35
N LYS A 212 9.11 10.59 6.55
CA LYS A 212 9.21 10.61 5.09
C LYS A 212 8.37 9.49 4.46
N ASN A 213 8.29 9.46 3.12
CA ASN A 213 7.70 8.34 2.40
C ASN A 213 8.77 7.31 2.08
N TYR A 214 8.55 6.05 2.44
CA TYR A 214 9.52 4.97 2.27
C TYR A 214 8.96 3.81 1.45
N LEU A 215 9.85 3.18 0.70
CA LEU A 215 9.65 1.88 0.08
C LEU A 215 10.61 0.88 0.74
N ARG A 216 10.09 -0.05 1.51
CA ARG A 216 10.81 -1.20 2.06
C ARG A 216 10.70 -2.36 1.06
N ILE A 217 11.77 -3.08 0.80
CA ILE A 217 11.81 -4.09 -0.24
C ILE A 217 12.17 -5.45 0.33
N VAL A 218 11.26 -6.39 0.23
CA VAL A 218 11.53 -7.82 0.41
C VAL A 218 11.94 -8.38 -0.94
N ALA A 219 13.23 -8.32 -1.24
CA ALA A 219 13.79 -8.85 -2.48
C ALA A 219 14.08 -10.34 -2.33
N VAL A 220 13.58 -11.14 -3.27
CA VAL A 220 13.64 -12.62 -3.22
C VAL A 220 14.31 -13.16 -4.45
N ILE A 221 15.26 -14.07 -4.26
CA ILE A 221 15.76 -14.98 -5.29
C ILE A 221 15.46 -16.43 -4.93
N LYS A 222 15.30 -17.27 -5.96
CA LYS A 222 15.29 -18.71 -5.81
C LYS A 222 16.55 -19.26 -6.44
N LYS A 223 17.45 -19.87 -5.64
CA LYS A 223 18.72 -20.40 -6.14
C LYS A 223 18.49 -21.64 -7.01
N ARG A 224 19.20 -21.73 -8.15
CA ARG A 224 19.13 -22.91 -9.03
C ARG A 224 19.71 -24.16 -8.40
N SER A 225 20.83 -23.98 -7.67
CA SER A 225 21.64 -25.07 -7.13
C SER A 225 20.86 -25.93 -6.13
N ASN A 226 20.09 -25.29 -5.24
CA ASN A 226 19.40 -25.99 -4.15
C ASN A 226 17.89 -25.75 -4.13
N ASN A 227 17.37 -24.96 -5.07
CA ASN A 227 15.95 -24.57 -5.17
C ASN A 227 15.42 -23.85 -3.93
N ARG A 228 16.31 -23.21 -3.13
CA ARG A 228 15.97 -22.53 -1.88
C ARG A 228 15.77 -21.03 -2.12
N VAL A 229 14.84 -20.49 -1.33
CA VAL A 229 14.56 -19.05 -1.28
C VAL A 229 15.62 -18.33 -0.46
N ASN A 230 16.14 -17.24 -1.02
CA ASN A 230 17.01 -16.30 -0.33
C ASN A 230 16.41 -14.91 -0.41
N ILE A 231 16.50 -14.16 0.68
CA ILE A 231 16.05 -12.78 0.81
C ILE A 231 17.24 -11.84 0.95
N LEU A 232 17.12 -10.63 0.43
CA LEU A 232 18.12 -9.60 0.60
C LEU A 232 17.93 -8.91 1.95
N LEU A 233 19.02 -8.78 2.70
CA LEU A 233 19.07 -8.04 3.97
C LEU A 233 20.10 -6.91 3.87
N SER A 234 19.80 -5.78 4.49
CA SER A 234 20.78 -4.74 4.80
C SER A 234 21.36 -4.99 6.18
N GLU A 235 22.67 -4.69 6.32
CA GLU A 235 23.43 -4.71 7.57
C GLU A 235 23.71 -3.30 8.11
N LYS A 236 23.09 -2.26 7.50
CA LYS A 236 23.23 -0.87 7.94
C LYS A 236 22.59 -0.70 9.32
N ASN A 237 23.41 -0.49 10.34
CA ASN A 237 23.03 -0.36 11.76
C ASN A 237 22.45 -1.63 12.41
N ALA A 238 21.61 -2.39 11.71
CA ALA A 238 21.03 -3.66 12.14
C ALA A 238 20.58 -4.45 10.91
N TYR A 239 20.36 -5.77 11.05
CA TYR A 239 19.73 -6.56 9.99
C TYR A 239 18.28 -6.13 9.79
N HIS A 240 17.95 -5.71 8.57
CA HIS A 240 16.61 -5.27 8.18
C HIS A 240 16.38 -5.45 6.67
N PHE A 241 15.12 -5.30 6.23
CA PHE A 241 14.82 -5.27 4.79
C PHE A 241 15.28 -3.95 4.18
N PRO A 242 16.01 -3.98 3.04
CA PRO A 242 16.49 -2.76 2.39
C PRO A 242 15.37 -1.78 2.13
N SER A 243 15.63 -0.50 2.38
CA SER A 243 14.64 0.56 2.24
C SER A 243 15.19 1.81 1.57
N VAL A 244 14.31 2.50 0.85
CA VAL A 244 14.63 3.71 0.09
C VAL A 244 13.58 4.78 0.34
N GLU A 245 14.01 6.03 0.47
CA GLU A 245 13.09 7.18 0.52
C GLU A 245 12.47 7.42 -0.87
N ILE A 246 11.14 7.54 -0.92
CA ILE A 246 10.40 7.73 -2.17
C ILE A 246 10.55 9.16 -2.64
N HIS A 247 11.05 9.34 -3.85
CA HIS A 247 11.14 10.65 -4.50
C HIS A 247 9.75 11.15 -4.91
N HIS A 248 9.28 12.23 -4.30
CA HIS A 248 7.92 12.74 -4.45
C HIS A 248 7.52 13.09 -5.91
N ALA A 249 8.46 13.51 -6.75
CA ALA A 249 8.22 13.85 -8.15
C ALA A 249 8.40 12.66 -9.13
N ARG A 250 8.68 11.46 -8.63
CA ARG A 250 8.90 10.26 -9.45
C ARG A 250 7.93 9.13 -9.07
N SER A 251 7.63 8.26 -10.01
CA SER A 251 6.80 7.09 -9.71
C SER A 251 7.53 6.13 -8.77
N ILE A 252 6.77 5.34 -8.01
CA ILE A 252 7.31 4.26 -7.16
C ILE A 252 8.17 3.28 -7.99
N HIS A 253 7.78 2.98 -9.23
CA HIS A 253 8.59 2.14 -10.12
C HIS A 253 9.95 2.76 -10.46
N ALA A 254 10.01 4.08 -10.67
CA ALA A 254 11.27 4.78 -10.92
C ALA A 254 12.16 4.77 -9.67
N THR A 255 11.57 4.96 -8.49
CA THR A 255 12.26 4.84 -7.20
C THR A 255 12.81 3.42 -7.00
N LEU A 256 11.97 2.40 -7.19
CA LEU A 256 12.38 0.99 -7.10
C LEU A 256 13.53 0.69 -8.06
N ARG A 257 13.38 1.05 -9.34
CA ARG A 257 14.43 0.80 -10.35
C ARG A 257 15.76 1.45 -9.98
N LYS A 258 15.71 2.72 -9.54
CA LYS A 258 16.92 3.43 -9.12
C LYS A 258 17.58 2.74 -7.94
N PHE A 259 16.79 2.32 -6.95
CA PHE A 259 17.32 1.61 -5.79
C PHE A 259 17.91 0.25 -6.14
N MET A 260 17.25 -0.50 -7.02
CA MET A 260 17.80 -1.78 -7.51
C MET A 260 19.10 -1.61 -8.28
N ILE A 261 19.26 -0.54 -9.05
CA ILE A 261 20.53 -0.20 -9.72
C ILE A 261 21.60 0.16 -8.69
N GLU A 262 21.25 0.87 -7.64
CA GLU A 262 22.18 1.19 -6.54
C GLU A 262 22.65 -0.07 -5.81
N LEU A 263 21.77 -1.03 -5.60
CA LEU A 263 22.10 -2.28 -4.91
C LEU A 263 22.91 -3.25 -5.79
N PHE A 264 22.57 -3.38 -7.06
CA PHE A 264 23.04 -4.47 -7.93
C PHE A 264 23.80 -4.01 -9.18
N GLY A 265 23.79 -2.71 -9.49
CA GLY A 265 24.41 -2.16 -10.69
C GLY A 265 23.50 -2.09 -11.91
N ALA A 266 24.06 -1.58 -13.02
CA ALA A 266 23.30 -1.32 -14.24
C ALA A 266 22.85 -2.59 -14.98
N GLU A 267 23.65 -3.66 -14.90
CA GLU A 267 23.34 -4.98 -15.49
C GLU A 267 22.45 -5.82 -14.57
N LEU A 268 21.35 -5.23 -14.18
CA LEU A 268 20.41 -5.79 -13.23
C LEU A 268 19.61 -6.94 -13.86
N PRO A 269 19.57 -8.14 -13.26
CA PRO A 269 18.70 -9.22 -13.69
C PRO A 269 17.23 -8.83 -13.68
N GLN A 270 16.44 -9.47 -14.53
CA GLN A 270 15.01 -9.21 -14.59
C GLN A 270 14.36 -9.47 -13.22
N HIS A 271 13.69 -8.46 -12.71
CA HIS A 271 12.95 -8.53 -11.45
C HIS A 271 11.55 -7.94 -11.63
N ARG A 272 10.63 -8.39 -10.79
CA ARG A 272 9.24 -7.91 -10.81
C ARG A 272 8.74 -7.62 -9.40
N PRO A 273 8.08 -6.48 -9.19
CA PRO A 273 7.18 -6.33 -8.05
C PRO A 273 6.11 -7.42 -8.12
N HIS A 274 5.96 -8.19 -7.06
CA HIS A 274 4.89 -9.17 -6.93
C HIS A 274 3.63 -8.51 -6.35
N GLY A 275 3.81 -7.65 -5.33
CA GLY A 275 2.75 -6.87 -4.71
C GLY A 275 3.17 -6.33 -3.34
N ILE A 276 2.25 -5.66 -2.68
CA ILE A 276 2.48 -5.03 -1.38
C ILE A 276 2.15 -6.03 -0.27
N LEU A 277 3.04 -6.16 0.71
CA LEU A 277 2.85 -6.98 1.92
C LEU A 277 2.27 -6.17 3.08
N SER A 278 2.65 -4.90 3.21
CA SER A 278 2.14 -4.01 4.26
C SER A 278 2.20 -2.55 3.85
N ILE A 279 1.33 -1.75 4.48
CA ILE A 279 1.33 -0.28 4.41
C ILE A 279 1.33 0.21 5.86
N GLU A 280 2.24 1.12 6.20
CA GLU A 280 2.35 1.72 7.53
C GLU A 280 2.03 3.22 7.41
N HIS A 281 1.08 3.70 8.18
CA HIS A 281 0.72 5.12 8.27
C HIS A 281 0.04 5.42 9.60
N LEU A 282 0.48 6.48 10.24
CA LEU A 282 -0.20 7.09 11.38
C LEU A 282 -0.10 8.61 11.24
N PRO A 283 -1.21 9.35 11.23
CA PRO A 283 -1.20 10.79 11.03
C PRO A 283 -0.48 11.49 12.18
N LYS A 284 0.12 12.63 11.88
CA LYS A 284 0.64 13.54 12.90
C LYS A 284 -0.53 14.09 13.70
N GLN A 285 -0.65 13.73 14.95
CA GLN A 285 -1.67 14.31 15.83
C GLN A 285 -1.45 15.82 15.96
N ALA A 286 -2.51 16.61 15.80
CA ALA A 286 -2.46 18.01 16.15
C ALA A 286 -2.15 18.12 17.65
N THR A 287 -1.13 18.88 17.99
CA THR A 287 -0.76 19.21 19.37
C THR A 287 -1.78 20.17 19.98
N ASN A 288 -3.04 19.77 20.09
CA ASN A 288 -4.08 20.47 20.81
C ASN A 288 -4.53 19.60 22.00
N GLY A 289 -3.84 19.78 23.11
CA GLY A 289 -4.30 19.71 24.48
C GLY A 289 -5.40 18.70 24.85
N MET A 290 -5.20 17.39 24.61
CA MET A 290 -5.91 16.37 25.40
C MET A 290 -4.93 15.28 25.84
N VAL A 291 -4.56 15.35 27.10
CA VAL A 291 -3.89 14.30 27.88
C VAL A 291 -4.88 13.16 28.04
N GLY A 292 -4.59 11.97 27.48
CA GLY A 292 -5.34 10.80 27.88
C GLY A 292 -5.54 9.72 26.80
N ALA A 293 -4.48 9.24 26.18
CA ALA A 293 -4.42 7.85 25.70
C ALA A 293 -2.96 7.41 25.69
N GLN A 294 -2.62 6.43 26.51
CA GLN A 294 -1.29 5.80 26.53
C GLN A 294 -1.07 5.02 25.23
N SER A 295 -0.52 5.69 24.22
CA SER A 295 0.14 5.03 23.10
C SER A 295 1.63 4.91 23.45
N ASN A 296 2.20 3.73 23.23
CA ASN A 296 3.62 3.45 23.45
C ASN A 296 4.51 4.55 22.85
N GLY A 297 4.98 5.43 23.69
CA GLY A 297 6.15 6.30 23.77
C GLY A 297 6.78 6.96 22.56
N SER A 298 6.22 6.97 21.34
CA SER A 298 6.82 7.71 20.22
C SER A 298 5.90 8.86 19.77
N THR A 299 6.42 10.08 19.83
CA THR A 299 5.76 11.25 19.20
C THR A 299 5.59 10.99 17.72
N PRO A 300 4.42 11.34 17.13
CA PRO A 300 4.18 11.19 15.69
C PRO A 300 5.24 11.95 14.88
N LYS A 301 5.94 11.25 13.98
CA LYS A 301 7.07 11.79 13.22
C LYS A 301 6.64 12.68 12.06
N GLY A 302 5.50 12.38 11.42
CA GLY A 302 4.99 13.10 10.25
C GLY A 302 3.82 12.37 9.57
N ASP A 303 3.41 12.84 8.39
CA ASP A 303 2.35 12.24 7.57
C ASP A 303 2.89 11.29 6.49
N GLY A 304 4.10 10.78 6.68
CA GLY A 304 4.74 9.85 5.76
C GLY A 304 4.12 8.45 5.80
N ILE A 305 4.38 7.68 4.76
CA ILE A 305 3.98 6.27 4.65
C ILE A 305 5.20 5.37 4.44
N CYS A 306 5.12 4.13 4.88
CA CYS A 306 6.03 3.07 4.45
C CYS A 306 5.26 1.97 3.73
N ILE A 307 5.66 1.68 2.48
CA ILE A 307 5.09 0.61 1.66
C ILE A 307 6.11 -0.52 1.61
N THR A 308 5.73 -1.71 2.08
CA THR A 308 6.58 -2.90 1.97
C THR A 308 6.22 -3.69 0.72
N LEU A 309 7.15 -3.78 -0.21
CA LEU A 309 6.97 -4.39 -1.52
C LEU A 309 7.72 -5.71 -1.63
N LEU A 310 7.04 -6.78 -2.03
CA LEU A 310 7.65 -8.05 -2.38
C LEU A 310 8.14 -7.99 -3.84
N CYS A 311 9.43 -8.19 -4.04
CA CYS A 311 10.08 -8.22 -5.36
C CYS A 311 10.75 -9.56 -5.59
N ILE A 312 10.52 -10.16 -6.76
CA ILE A 312 11.15 -11.43 -7.14
C ILE A 312 12.03 -11.26 -8.38
N PHE A 313 13.22 -11.85 -8.34
CA PHE A 313 14.08 -12.03 -9.50
C PHE A 313 13.66 -13.29 -10.27
N ARG A 314 13.53 -13.18 -11.58
CA ARG A 314 13.19 -14.28 -12.50
C ARG A 314 14.04 -14.22 -13.75
N PRO A 315 14.52 -15.34 -14.30
CA PRO A 315 14.39 -16.72 -13.81
C PRO A 315 15.18 -16.97 -12.51
N PRO A 316 15.09 -18.19 -11.92
CA PRO A 316 15.92 -18.57 -10.78
C PRO A 316 17.40 -18.34 -11.08
N LEU A 317 18.12 -17.77 -10.13
CA LEU A 317 19.53 -17.36 -10.25
C LEU A 317 20.37 -18.13 -9.22
N GLU A 318 21.68 -18.28 -9.47
CA GLU A 318 22.57 -18.78 -8.42
C GLU A 318 22.77 -17.71 -7.34
N GLU A 319 23.16 -16.53 -7.80
CA GLU A 319 23.34 -15.37 -6.96
C GLU A 319 23.30 -14.11 -7.81
N VAL A 320 22.81 -13.02 -7.25
CA VAL A 320 22.96 -11.69 -7.85
C VAL A 320 24.05 -10.98 -7.08
N SER A 321 25.11 -10.56 -7.77
CA SER A 321 26.18 -9.80 -7.15
C SER A 321 25.65 -8.50 -6.57
N ILE A 322 25.95 -8.24 -5.31
CA ILE A 322 25.55 -7.04 -4.58
C ILE A 322 26.73 -6.06 -4.65
N LEU A 323 26.48 -4.86 -5.17
CA LEU A 323 27.50 -3.80 -5.21
C LEU A 323 27.60 -3.07 -3.87
N LYS A 324 26.49 -2.92 -3.16
CA LYS A 324 26.44 -2.22 -1.88
C LYS A 324 27.01 -3.12 -0.78
N SER A 325 28.14 -2.73 -0.20
CA SER A 325 28.95 -3.52 0.74
C SER A 325 28.24 -3.90 2.07
N LYS A 326 27.05 -3.37 2.29
CA LYS A 326 26.26 -3.59 3.53
C LYS A 326 25.01 -4.43 3.30
N CYS A 327 24.91 -5.16 2.20
CA CYS A 327 23.78 -6.05 1.93
C CYS A 327 24.26 -7.48 1.72
N ILE A 328 23.46 -8.44 2.18
CA ILE A 328 23.74 -9.87 2.05
C ILE A 328 22.50 -10.64 1.62
N TRP A 329 22.71 -11.79 0.96
CA TRP A 329 21.67 -12.78 0.73
C TRP A 329 21.59 -13.73 1.92
N HIS A 330 20.39 -13.84 2.51
CA HIS A 330 20.07 -14.76 3.61
C HIS A 330 19.16 -15.88 3.11
N GLU A 331 19.59 -17.14 3.27
CA GLU A 331 18.75 -18.30 2.98
C GLU A 331 17.73 -18.47 4.13
N VAL A 332 16.44 -18.46 3.80
CA VAL A 332 15.39 -18.58 4.80
C VAL A 332 15.22 -20.03 5.27
N SER A 333 14.65 -20.22 6.47
CA SER A 333 14.26 -21.53 6.98
C SER A 333 13.28 -22.24 6.02
N LYS A 334 13.22 -23.57 6.10
CA LYS A 334 12.39 -24.35 5.18
C LYS A 334 10.91 -23.99 5.26
N SER A 335 10.39 -23.75 6.45
CA SER A 335 8.97 -23.37 6.63
C SER A 335 8.64 -22.02 5.98
N LEU A 336 9.55 -21.06 6.01
CA LEU A 336 9.41 -19.77 5.32
C LEU A 336 9.60 -19.88 3.81
N ASP A 337 10.51 -20.74 3.36
CA ASP A 337 10.69 -21.07 1.95
C ASP A 337 9.39 -21.52 1.31
N ASP A 338 8.71 -22.49 1.94
CA ASP A 338 7.43 -23.00 1.48
C ASP A 338 6.36 -21.89 1.44
N GLN A 339 6.25 -21.06 2.48
CA GLN A 339 5.28 -19.97 2.54
C GLN A 339 5.54 -18.88 1.50
N VAL A 340 6.81 -18.46 1.31
CA VAL A 340 7.17 -17.50 0.27
C VAL A 340 6.85 -18.07 -1.11
N CYS A 341 7.14 -19.35 -1.36
CA CYS A 341 6.79 -20.00 -2.62
C CYS A 341 5.27 -20.01 -2.84
N ASP A 342 4.47 -20.31 -1.83
CA ASP A 342 3.01 -20.31 -1.93
C ASP A 342 2.48 -18.91 -2.27
N VAL A 343 3.00 -17.86 -1.61
CA VAL A 343 2.65 -16.47 -1.91
C VAL A 343 3.01 -16.11 -3.35
N LEU A 344 4.18 -16.54 -3.84
CA LEU A 344 4.65 -16.24 -5.19
C LEU A 344 3.92 -17.02 -6.29
N LEU A 345 3.36 -18.17 -5.99
CA LEU A 345 2.65 -19.03 -6.94
C LEU A 345 1.15 -18.74 -6.98
N THR A 346 0.59 -18.29 -5.87
CA THR A 346 -0.84 -18.03 -5.74
C THR A 346 -1.14 -16.57 -6.13
N LYS A 347 -2.18 -16.38 -6.95
CA LYS A 347 -2.64 -15.02 -7.31
C LYS A 347 -3.32 -14.35 -6.12
N ASN A 348 -3.25 -13.02 -6.08
CA ASN A 348 -3.96 -12.17 -5.11
C ASN A 348 -3.56 -12.40 -3.64
N THR A 349 -2.39 -12.96 -3.39
CA THR A 349 -1.85 -13.15 -2.02
C THR A 349 -1.17 -11.91 -1.45
N THR A 350 -1.01 -10.88 -2.26
CA THR A 350 -0.46 -9.56 -1.89
C THR A 350 -1.39 -8.46 -2.40
N LEU A 351 -1.31 -7.26 -1.82
CA LEU A 351 -2.07 -6.12 -2.33
C LEU A 351 -1.57 -5.70 -3.72
N ALA A 352 -2.51 -5.42 -4.59
CA ALA A 352 -2.19 -4.90 -5.91
C ALA A 352 -1.59 -3.48 -5.84
N LEU A 353 -0.54 -3.23 -6.60
CA LEU A 353 0.04 -1.90 -6.79
C LEU A 353 -0.22 -1.43 -8.22
N HIS A 354 -0.95 -0.35 -8.37
CA HIS A 354 -1.26 0.25 -9.66
C HIS A 354 -0.61 1.63 -9.77
N VAL A 355 0.13 1.86 -10.84
CA VAL A 355 0.68 3.19 -11.15
C VAL A 355 -0.23 3.88 -12.15
N VAL A 356 -0.85 4.96 -11.71
CA VAL A 356 -1.69 5.82 -12.56
C VAL A 356 -0.77 6.78 -13.31
N ARG A 357 -0.98 6.93 -14.62
CA ARG A 357 -0.22 7.83 -15.49
C ARG A 357 -0.92 9.15 -15.69
#